data_c4c541ed40fbdb123f74b4595bc97f56
#
_entry.id   c4c541ed40fbdb123f74b4595bc97f56
#
_cell.length_a   1.000
_cell.length_b   1.000
_cell.length_c   1.000
_cell.angle_alpha   90.00
_cell.angle_beta   90.00
_cell.angle_gamma   90.00
#
_symmetry.space_group_name_H-M   'P 1'
#
loop_
_entity.id
_entity.type
_entity.pdbx_description
1 polymer ?
#
loop_
_entity_poly.entity_id
_entity_poly.type
_entity_poly.pdbx_seq_one_letter_code
_entity_poly.pdbx_strand_id
1 'polypeptide(L)'
;MDRWFACGWYRGSVRRAILSWKDHGDEECDGPLCEMLHDLARSCGLIDLLRGRVPYDGPILIIPAPSSRHSVRQRGRRHMMQLAKRLARDVRRTGLSAKACNALESRGVTRRSVQMQGVVQRSRRLKGHVAVRSGIDVRGVPVVLIDDIITSGTTMRRCVEVLQQAGATVVTVLALAYTPPGGSTQENDHSSSAV
;
A
#
# COMPACT_ATOMS: atom_id res chain seq x y z
N MET A 1 -15.05 5.19 -9.52
CA MET A 1 -13.79 5.32 -10.27
C MET A 1 -12.68 5.46 -9.24
N ASP A 2 -11.84 4.44 -9.10
CA ASP A 2 -10.83 4.39 -8.05
C ASP A 2 -9.74 5.42 -8.36
N ARG A 3 -9.60 6.41 -7.49
CA ARG A 3 -8.51 7.40 -7.59
C ARG A 3 -7.31 6.84 -6.86
N TRP A 4 -6.21 6.65 -7.58
CA TRP A 4 -4.93 6.19 -7.06
C TRP A 4 -3.91 7.30 -7.21
N PHE A 5 -3.15 7.55 -6.14
CA PHE A 5 -2.14 8.60 -6.10
C PHE A 5 -0.81 8.03 -5.61
N ALA A 6 0.29 8.57 -6.10
CA ALA A 6 1.63 8.22 -5.65
C ALA A 6 2.47 9.48 -5.46
N CYS A 7 3.41 9.45 -4.51
CA CYS A 7 4.30 10.59 -4.25
C CYS A 7 5.25 10.85 -5.42
N GLY A 8 5.65 9.81 -6.16
CA GLY A 8 6.56 9.98 -7.28
C GLY A 8 6.84 8.69 -8.05
N TRP A 9 7.78 8.79 -8.99
CA TRP A 9 8.24 7.65 -9.77
C TRP A 9 9.21 6.78 -8.96
N TYR A 10 9.06 5.45 -9.07
CA TYR A 10 9.99 4.48 -8.46
C TYR A 10 11.33 4.45 -9.21
N ARG A 11 12.13 5.50 -9.09
CA ARG A 11 13.47 5.63 -9.70
C ARG A 11 14.39 6.52 -8.87
N GLY A 12 15.69 6.52 -9.18
CA GLY A 12 16.69 7.41 -8.58
C GLY A 12 16.70 7.37 -7.05
N SER A 13 16.69 8.51 -6.41
CA SER A 13 16.72 8.67 -4.94
C SER A 13 15.51 8.06 -4.25
N VAL A 14 14.31 8.17 -4.83
CA VAL A 14 13.08 7.57 -4.27
C VAL A 14 13.21 6.05 -4.18
N ARG A 15 13.72 5.40 -5.24
CA ARG A 15 13.97 3.96 -5.24
C ARG A 15 14.98 3.56 -4.16
N ARG A 16 16.11 4.30 -4.05
CA ARG A 16 17.14 4.02 -3.04
C ARG A 16 16.58 4.15 -1.61
N ALA A 17 15.86 5.24 -1.32
CA ALA A 17 15.27 5.46 -0.01
C ALA A 17 14.27 4.36 0.39
N ILE A 18 13.36 3.97 -0.52
CA ILE A 18 12.39 2.91 -0.26
C ILE A 18 13.07 1.55 -0.06
N LEU A 19 14.13 1.24 -0.82
CA LEU A 19 14.89 -0.01 -0.66
C LEU A 19 15.66 -0.03 0.68
N SER A 20 16.35 1.05 1.04
CA SER A 20 17.05 1.17 2.32
C SER A 20 16.09 0.97 3.49
N TRP A 21 14.98 1.69 3.48
CA TRP A 21 13.93 1.56 4.48
C TRP A 21 13.32 0.16 4.57
N LYS A 22 13.11 -0.47 3.41
CA LYS A 22 12.40 -1.74 3.31
C LYS A 22 13.30 -2.94 3.61
N ASP A 23 14.51 -2.96 3.06
CA ASP A 23 15.37 -4.13 3.04
C ASP A 23 16.51 -4.06 4.06
N HIS A 24 16.94 -2.86 4.43
CA HIS A 24 18.00 -2.64 5.44
C HIS A 24 17.47 -2.22 6.81
N GLY A 25 16.14 -2.02 6.94
CA GLY A 25 15.51 -1.68 8.21
C GLY A 25 15.84 -0.27 8.71
N ASP A 26 16.21 0.62 7.80
CA ASP A 26 16.57 2.00 8.10
C ASP A 26 15.35 2.78 8.61
N GLU A 27 15.23 2.84 9.95
CA GLU A 27 14.11 3.51 10.62
C GLU A 27 14.18 5.03 10.51
N GLU A 28 15.34 5.60 10.19
CA GLU A 28 15.49 7.04 9.97
C GLU A 28 14.66 7.51 8.78
N CYS A 29 14.43 6.61 7.81
CA CYS A 29 13.54 6.88 6.68
C CYS A 29 12.04 6.95 7.06
N ASP A 30 11.62 6.49 8.24
CA ASP A 30 10.20 6.52 8.64
C ASP A 30 9.66 7.96 8.66
N GLY A 31 10.42 8.93 9.17
CA GLY A 31 10.05 10.35 9.21
C GLY A 31 9.81 10.94 7.82
N PRO A 32 10.84 11.01 6.98
CA PRO A 32 10.72 11.55 5.62
C PRO A 32 9.65 10.88 4.76
N LEU A 33 9.52 9.54 4.82
CA LEU A 33 8.51 8.82 4.07
C LEU A 33 7.08 9.08 4.59
N CYS A 34 6.91 9.29 5.89
CA CYS A 34 5.65 9.74 6.45
C CYS A 34 5.29 11.15 5.99
N GLU A 35 6.25 12.06 5.93
CA GLU A 35 6.03 13.44 5.43
C GLU A 35 5.63 13.44 3.96
N MET A 36 6.32 12.68 3.12
CA MET A 36 5.94 12.50 1.72
C MET A 36 4.50 12.00 1.57
N LEU A 37 4.10 11.01 2.37
CA LEU A 37 2.72 10.49 2.33
C LEU A 37 1.70 11.51 2.85
N HIS A 38 2.06 12.30 3.85
CA HIS A 38 1.24 13.40 4.37
C HIS A 38 1.02 14.48 3.29
N ASP A 39 2.08 14.90 2.61
CA ASP A 39 2.00 15.90 1.53
C ASP A 39 1.16 15.38 0.35
N LEU A 40 1.30 14.10 0.00
CA LEU A 40 0.44 13.46 -0.98
C LEU A 40 -1.03 13.50 -0.54
N ALA A 41 -1.32 13.14 0.71
CA ALA A 41 -2.67 13.15 1.24
C ALA A 41 -3.30 14.54 1.21
N ARG A 42 -2.52 15.59 1.46
CA ARG A 42 -2.96 16.99 1.33
C ARG A 42 -3.22 17.36 -0.13
N SER A 43 -2.26 17.13 -1.00
CA SER A 43 -2.31 17.54 -2.41
C SER A 43 -3.41 16.83 -3.20
N CYS A 44 -3.73 15.58 -2.87
CA CYS A 44 -4.84 14.86 -3.48
C CYS A 44 -6.23 15.18 -2.88
N GLY A 45 -6.31 16.08 -1.90
CA GLY A 45 -7.56 16.45 -1.24
C GLY A 45 -8.18 15.30 -0.43
N LEU A 46 -7.36 14.47 0.23
CA LEU A 46 -7.83 13.30 0.97
C LEU A 46 -8.96 13.61 1.93
N ILE A 47 -8.87 14.72 2.67
CA ILE A 47 -9.89 15.08 3.68
C ILE A 47 -11.24 15.39 3.03
N ASP A 48 -11.25 16.07 1.90
CA ASP A 48 -12.48 16.36 1.17
C ASP A 48 -13.08 15.10 0.56
N LEU A 49 -12.22 14.20 0.05
CA LEU A 49 -12.65 12.88 -0.41
C LEU A 49 -13.30 12.05 0.71
N LEU A 50 -12.77 12.14 1.92
CA LEU A 50 -13.31 11.45 3.09
C LEU A 50 -14.62 12.08 3.56
N ARG A 51 -14.73 13.40 3.63
CA ARG A 51 -15.95 14.12 4.05
C ARG A 51 -17.09 13.94 3.05
N GLY A 52 -16.80 13.99 1.76
CA GLY A 52 -17.80 13.94 0.69
C GLY A 52 -18.44 12.56 0.46
N ARG A 53 -17.87 11.49 1.01
CA ARG A 53 -18.33 10.12 0.75
C ARG A 53 -18.95 9.40 1.93
N VAL A 54 -19.01 10.04 3.10
CA VAL A 54 -19.31 9.29 4.31
C VAL A 54 -20.27 10.01 5.26
N PRO A 55 -21.55 9.68 5.23
CA PRO A 55 -22.36 9.70 6.42
C PRO A 55 -22.02 8.42 7.23
N TYR A 56 -20.87 8.41 7.92
CA TYR A 56 -20.41 7.28 8.69
C TYR A 56 -19.86 7.76 10.03
N ASP A 57 -20.46 7.33 11.10
CA ASP A 57 -20.14 7.77 12.47
C ASP A 57 -18.92 7.02 13.07
N GLY A 58 -18.42 6.01 12.37
CA GLY A 58 -17.29 5.18 12.84
C GLY A 58 -15.93 5.67 12.33
N PRO A 59 -14.85 4.98 12.72
CA PRO A 59 -13.50 5.32 12.29
C PRO A 59 -13.21 4.90 10.85
N ILE A 60 -12.69 5.83 10.05
CA ILE A 60 -12.06 5.54 8.75
C ILE A 60 -10.88 4.60 8.97
N LEU A 61 -10.73 3.57 8.15
CA LEU A 61 -9.61 2.65 8.24
C LEU A 61 -8.50 3.01 7.26
N ILE A 62 -7.30 3.22 7.79
CA ILE A 62 -6.07 3.28 6.99
C ILE A 62 -5.48 1.89 6.97
N ILE A 63 -5.56 1.23 5.82
CA ILE A 63 -5.18 -0.19 5.66
C ILE A 63 -3.95 -0.29 4.76
N PRO A 64 -2.82 -0.80 5.27
CA PRO A 64 -1.68 -1.09 4.41
C PRO A 64 -1.92 -2.34 3.57
N ALA A 65 -1.35 -2.37 2.36
CA ALA A 65 -1.26 -3.58 1.55
C ALA A 65 -0.57 -4.72 2.32
N PRO A 66 -1.00 -5.98 2.11
CA PRO A 66 -0.50 -7.08 2.89
C PRO A 66 0.93 -7.46 2.48
N SER A 67 1.86 -7.42 3.42
CA SER A 67 3.20 -7.97 3.23
C SER A 67 3.17 -9.49 3.36
N SER A 68 4.04 -10.18 2.61
CA SER A 68 4.20 -11.64 2.77
C SER A 68 4.71 -11.98 4.18
N ARG A 69 4.33 -13.17 4.69
CA ARG A 69 4.83 -13.66 5.99
C ARG A 69 6.37 -13.78 6.00
N HIS A 70 6.94 -14.16 4.88
CA HIS A 70 8.40 -14.25 4.71
C HIS A 70 9.05 -12.87 4.87
N SER A 71 8.56 -11.87 4.13
CA SER A 71 9.07 -10.49 4.21
C SER A 71 8.95 -9.89 5.60
N VAL A 72 7.84 -10.15 6.32
CA VAL A 72 7.67 -9.67 7.70
C VAL A 72 8.65 -10.34 8.66
N ARG A 73 8.92 -11.66 8.49
CA ARG A 73 9.89 -12.38 9.32
C ARG A 73 11.32 -11.89 9.06
N GLN A 74 11.67 -11.70 7.79
CA GLN A 74 13.01 -11.24 7.39
C GLN A 74 13.31 -9.83 7.91
N ARG A 75 12.31 -8.93 7.91
CA ARG A 75 12.46 -7.52 8.28
C ARG A 75 12.22 -7.23 9.76
N GLY A 76 11.67 -8.18 10.52
CA GLY A 76 11.33 -8.01 11.92
C GLY A 76 10.19 -7.01 12.21
N ARG A 77 9.80 -6.16 11.23
CA ARG A 77 8.77 -5.14 11.40
C ARG A 77 7.79 -5.03 10.22
N ARG A 78 6.64 -4.42 10.50
CA ARG A 78 5.63 -4.06 9.49
C ARG A 78 5.75 -2.57 9.18
N HIS A 79 6.73 -2.21 8.36
CA HIS A 79 7.07 -0.83 8.02
C HIS A 79 5.85 0.00 7.58
N MET A 80 4.97 -0.53 6.70
CA MET A 80 3.77 0.18 6.27
C MET A 80 2.76 0.47 7.39
N MET A 81 2.78 -0.28 8.50
CA MET A 81 1.91 0.02 9.64
C MET A 81 2.30 1.31 10.36
N GLN A 82 3.57 1.70 10.35
CA GLN A 82 4.00 2.98 10.93
C GLN A 82 3.44 4.14 10.11
N LEU A 83 3.52 4.06 8.77
CA LEU A 83 2.93 5.06 7.88
C LEU A 83 1.41 5.12 8.06
N ALA A 84 0.73 3.96 8.16
CA ALA A 84 -0.70 3.91 8.39
C ALA A 84 -1.10 4.61 9.70
N LYS A 85 -0.36 4.35 10.80
CA LYS A 85 -0.61 4.98 12.11
C LYS A 85 -0.40 6.50 12.05
N ARG A 86 0.64 6.95 11.34
CA ARG A 86 0.94 8.37 11.18
C ARG A 86 -0.16 9.06 10.39
N LEU A 87 -0.52 8.53 9.21
CA LEU A 87 -1.61 9.07 8.40
C LEU A 87 -2.96 9.08 9.15
N ALA A 88 -3.28 8.03 9.88
CA ALA A 88 -4.49 8.00 10.71
C ALA A 88 -4.48 9.10 11.79
N ARG A 89 -3.31 9.41 12.38
CA ARG A 89 -3.16 10.53 13.32
C ARG A 89 -3.40 11.87 12.63
N ASP A 90 -2.88 12.05 11.42
CA ASP A 90 -3.04 13.30 10.67
C ASP A 90 -4.49 13.51 10.25
N VAL A 91 -5.19 12.46 9.82
CA VAL A 91 -6.63 12.50 9.55
C VAL A 91 -7.41 12.88 10.84
N ARG A 92 -7.06 12.32 12.00
CA ARG A 92 -7.74 12.69 13.28
C ARG A 92 -7.55 14.17 13.64
N ARG A 93 -6.42 14.78 13.32
CA ARG A 93 -6.19 16.22 13.57
C ARG A 93 -7.13 17.13 12.78
N THR A 94 -7.80 16.62 11.76
CA THR A 94 -8.82 17.37 10.98
C THR A 94 -10.26 17.18 11.50
N GLY A 95 -10.42 16.52 12.67
CA GLY A 95 -11.71 16.26 13.30
C GLY A 95 -12.41 14.97 12.83
N LEU A 96 -11.83 14.23 11.87
CA LEU A 96 -12.37 12.94 11.44
C LEU A 96 -11.88 11.80 12.35
N SER A 97 -12.72 10.79 12.59
CA SER A 97 -12.29 9.58 13.27
C SER A 97 -11.51 8.66 12.31
N ALA A 98 -10.30 8.24 12.67
CA ALA A 98 -9.49 7.35 11.83
C ALA A 98 -8.59 6.45 12.67
N LYS A 99 -8.35 5.22 12.19
CA LYS A 99 -7.40 4.28 12.80
C LYS A 99 -6.65 3.48 11.74
N ALA A 100 -5.40 3.13 12.03
CA ALA A 100 -4.65 2.17 11.25
C ALA A 100 -5.12 0.75 11.57
N CYS A 101 -5.36 -0.06 10.53
CA CYS A 101 -5.85 -1.42 10.68
C CYS A 101 -5.10 -2.37 9.75
N ASN A 102 -4.53 -3.45 10.31
CA ASN A 102 -3.93 -4.50 9.51
C ASN A 102 -5.00 -5.52 9.08
N ALA A 103 -5.95 -5.05 8.28
CA ALA A 103 -7.12 -5.82 7.89
C ALA A 103 -6.84 -6.88 6.81
N LEU A 104 -5.77 -6.73 6.03
CA LEU A 104 -5.47 -7.63 4.93
C LEU A 104 -4.35 -8.62 5.28
N GLU A 105 -4.43 -9.81 4.73
CA GLU A 105 -3.37 -10.81 4.78
C GLU A 105 -3.11 -11.42 3.40
N SER A 106 -1.84 -11.76 3.14
CA SER A 106 -1.47 -12.58 2.00
C SER A 106 -1.49 -14.06 2.42
N ARG A 107 -2.39 -14.83 1.84
CA ARG A 107 -2.44 -16.28 2.01
C ARG A 107 -1.60 -16.94 0.93
N GLY A 108 -0.50 -17.57 1.32
CA GLY A 108 0.29 -18.39 0.40
C GLY A 108 -0.55 -19.52 -0.18
N VAL A 109 -0.31 -19.89 -1.44
CA VAL A 109 -0.90 -21.11 -2.02
C VAL A 109 -0.37 -22.30 -1.22
N THR A 110 -1.23 -22.99 -0.50
CA THR A 110 -0.88 -24.22 0.22
C THR A 110 -0.43 -25.26 -0.80
N ARG A 111 0.71 -25.92 -0.57
CA ARG A 111 1.33 -26.91 -1.48
C ARG A 111 0.40 -28.06 -1.93
N ARG A 112 -0.73 -28.27 -1.29
CA ARG A 112 -1.71 -29.34 -1.63
C ARG A 112 -2.43 -29.17 -2.97
N SER A 113 -2.42 -27.98 -3.60
CA SER A 113 -3.08 -27.74 -4.89
C SER A 113 -2.13 -27.87 -6.09
N VAL A 114 -0.87 -28.31 -5.91
CA VAL A 114 0.19 -28.21 -6.93
C VAL A 114 0.31 -29.49 -7.79
N GLN A 115 -0.41 -30.57 -7.47
CA GLN A 115 -0.18 -31.87 -8.13
C GLN A 115 -0.84 -32.09 -9.49
N MET A 116 -1.68 -31.17 -9.96
CA MET A 116 -2.32 -31.33 -11.27
C MET A 116 -2.40 -30.01 -12.02
N GLN A 117 -1.45 -29.72 -12.90
CA GLN A 117 -1.59 -28.92 -14.12
C GLN A 117 -0.33 -28.11 -14.51
N GLY A 118 -0.06 -28.03 -15.82
CA GLY A 118 1.17 -27.66 -16.50
C GLY A 118 1.85 -26.31 -16.22
N VAL A 119 3.06 -26.18 -16.76
CA VAL A 119 4.07 -25.15 -16.49
C VAL A 119 3.60 -23.70 -16.71
N VAL A 120 2.68 -23.43 -17.63
CA VAL A 120 2.21 -22.07 -17.96
C VAL A 120 1.25 -21.47 -16.90
N GLN A 121 0.58 -22.30 -16.13
CA GLN A 121 -0.31 -21.83 -15.03
C GLN A 121 0.46 -21.55 -13.73
N ARG A 122 1.71 -21.97 -13.61
CA ARG A 122 2.54 -21.84 -12.41
C ARG A 122 2.85 -20.37 -12.07
N SER A 123 3.11 -19.54 -13.07
CA SER A 123 3.41 -18.10 -12.89
C SER A 123 2.21 -17.25 -12.47
N ARG A 124 0.98 -17.64 -12.82
CA ARG A 124 -0.25 -16.94 -12.39
C ARG A 124 -0.72 -17.33 -10.97
N ARG A 125 -0.40 -18.56 -10.50
CA ARG A 125 -0.82 -19.08 -9.20
C ARG A 125 0.09 -18.71 -8.04
N LEU A 126 1.31 -18.23 -8.30
CA LEU A 126 2.26 -17.79 -7.27
C LEU A 126 1.95 -16.38 -6.71
N LYS A 127 0.99 -15.66 -7.27
CA LYS A 127 0.50 -14.38 -6.70
C LYS A 127 -0.42 -14.71 -5.54
N GLY A 128 0.09 -14.51 -4.31
CA GLY A 128 -0.62 -14.82 -3.07
C GLY A 128 -2.06 -14.29 -3.06
N HIS A 129 -2.99 -15.12 -2.59
CA HIS A 129 -4.38 -14.72 -2.41
C HIS A 129 -4.44 -13.67 -1.29
N VAL A 130 -4.96 -12.49 -1.59
CA VAL A 130 -5.29 -11.48 -0.58
C VAL A 130 -6.65 -11.84 0.03
N ALA A 131 -6.77 -11.71 1.35
CA ALA A 131 -8.02 -11.90 2.07
C ALA A 131 -8.13 -10.89 3.22
N VAL A 132 -9.36 -10.57 3.63
CA VAL A 132 -9.61 -9.88 4.89
C VAL A 132 -9.34 -10.86 6.03
N ARG A 133 -8.64 -10.39 7.07
CA ARG A 133 -8.33 -11.20 8.26
C ARG A 133 -9.60 -11.60 8.99
N SER A 134 -9.63 -12.82 9.50
CA SER A 134 -10.68 -13.29 10.38
C SER A 134 -10.84 -12.37 11.59
N GLY A 135 -12.08 -12.09 11.98
CA GLY A 135 -12.42 -11.23 13.11
C GLY A 135 -12.35 -9.72 12.82
N ILE A 136 -12.06 -9.30 11.59
CA ILE A 136 -12.12 -7.88 11.20
C ILE A 136 -13.37 -7.65 10.36
N ASP A 137 -14.30 -6.85 10.87
CA ASP A 137 -15.46 -6.38 10.12
C ASP A 137 -15.15 -5.03 9.45
N VAL A 138 -15.36 -4.98 8.14
CA VAL A 138 -15.13 -3.79 7.31
C VAL A 138 -16.40 -3.33 6.59
N ARG A 139 -17.57 -3.91 6.89
CA ARG A 139 -18.83 -3.60 6.21
C ARG A 139 -19.24 -2.15 6.44
N GLY A 140 -19.52 -1.45 5.36
CA GLY A 140 -19.86 -0.02 5.37
C GLY A 140 -18.70 0.91 5.74
N VAL A 141 -17.52 0.38 6.08
CA VAL A 141 -16.40 1.17 6.58
C VAL A 141 -15.66 1.85 5.44
N PRO A 142 -15.41 3.17 5.51
CA PRO A 142 -14.54 3.88 4.59
C PRO A 142 -13.08 3.46 4.78
N VAL A 143 -12.41 3.18 3.67
CA VAL A 143 -11.04 2.67 3.67
C VAL A 143 -10.14 3.54 2.78
N VAL A 144 -8.99 3.91 3.33
CA VAL A 144 -7.83 4.40 2.56
C VAL A 144 -6.81 3.27 2.53
N LEU A 145 -6.50 2.77 1.34
CA LEU A 145 -5.43 1.79 1.13
C LEU A 145 -4.09 2.51 0.96
N ILE A 146 -3.03 1.96 1.55
CA ILE A 146 -1.67 2.48 1.36
C ILE A 146 -0.70 1.37 0.97
N ASP A 147 0.28 1.69 0.12
CA ASP A 147 1.36 0.78 -0.27
C ASP A 147 2.69 1.52 -0.40
N ASP A 148 3.79 0.79 -0.42
CA ASP A 148 5.11 1.36 -0.69
C ASP A 148 5.30 1.62 -2.20
N ILE A 149 5.02 0.64 -3.04
CA ILE A 149 5.25 0.74 -4.49
C ILE A 149 4.11 0.09 -5.26
N ILE A 150 3.47 0.87 -6.12
CA ILE A 150 2.54 0.33 -7.13
C ILE A 150 3.30 0.11 -8.43
N THR A 151 3.45 -1.15 -8.82
CA THR A 151 4.04 -1.54 -10.11
C THR A 151 2.94 -1.75 -11.16
N SER A 152 2.54 -2.98 -11.44
CA SER A 152 1.41 -3.29 -12.32
C SER A 152 0.03 -2.96 -11.73
N GLY A 153 -0.04 -2.62 -10.46
CA GLY A 153 -1.27 -2.40 -9.72
C GLY A 153 -2.09 -3.66 -9.43
N THR A 154 -1.63 -4.84 -9.85
CA THR A 154 -2.39 -6.10 -9.69
C THR A 154 -2.69 -6.41 -8.22
N THR A 155 -1.70 -6.26 -7.33
CA THR A 155 -1.89 -6.50 -5.89
C THR A 155 -2.89 -5.51 -5.32
N MET A 156 -2.78 -4.25 -5.70
CA MET A 156 -3.64 -3.19 -5.19
C MET A 156 -5.09 -3.36 -5.67
N ARG A 157 -5.31 -3.68 -6.96
CA ARG A 157 -6.65 -4.02 -7.48
C ARG A 157 -7.25 -5.18 -6.70
N ARG A 158 -6.47 -6.21 -6.41
CA ARG A 158 -6.95 -7.34 -5.61
C ARG A 158 -7.30 -6.95 -4.18
N CYS A 159 -6.54 -6.05 -3.55
CA CYS A 159 -6.87 -5.52 -2.22
C CYS A 159 -8.21 -4.75 -2.24
N VAL A 160 -8.40 -3.90 -3.25
CA VAL A 160 -9.66 -3.15 -3.46
C VAL A 160 -10.84 -4.12 -3.63
N GLU A 161 -10.72 -5.09 -4.55
CA GLU A 161 -11.76 -6.09 -4.79
C GLU A 161 -12.17 -6.85 -3.53
N VAL A 162 -11.18 -7.33 -2.76
CA VAL A 162 -11.43 -8.12 -1.54
C VAL A 162 -12.11 -7.27 -0.46
N LEU A 163 -11.70 -6.01 -0.30
CA LEU A 163 -12.34 -5.09 0.65
C LEU A 163 -13.77 -4.75 0.23
N GLN A 164 -13.99 -4.46 -1.05
CA GLN A 164 -15.33 -4.19 -1.58
C GLN A 164 -16.25 -5.40 -1.48
N GLN A 165 -15.76 -6.61 -1.76
CA GLN A 165 -16.50 -7.86 -1.57
C GLN A 165 -16.86 -8.11 -0.09
N ALA A 166 -16.01 -7.63 0.84
CA ALA A 166 -16.31 -7.66 2.27
C ALA A 166 -17.21 -6.50 2.74
N GLY A 167 -17.69 -5.66 1.81
CA GLY A 167 -18.61 -4.57 2.08
C GLY A 167 -17.96 -3.23 2.46
N ALA A 168 -16.64 -3.08 2.36
CA ALA A 168 -15.97 -1.82 2.62
C ALA A 168 -16.15 -0.81 1.47
N THR A 169 -16.10 0.48 1.78
CA THR A 169 -16.04 1.56 0.79
C THR A 169 -14.59 2.01 0.63
N VAL A 170 -13.89 1.54 -0.39
CA VAL A 170 -12.52 2.00 -0.68
C VAL A 170 -12.61 3.40 -1.29
N VAL A 171 -12.12 4.41 -0.56
CA VAL A 171 -12.20 5.83 -0.93
C VAL A 171 -11.08 6.18 -1.90
N THR A 172 -9.86 5.75 -1.60
CA THR A 172 -8.67 6.02 -2.41
C THR A 172 -7.53 5.05 -2.08
N VAL A 173 -6.53 5.05 -2.95
CA VAL A 173 -5.26 4.34 -2.79
C VAL A 173 -4.13 5.35 -2.83
N LEU A 174 -3.22 5.29 -1.86
CA LEU A 174 -2.02 6.12 -1.79
C LEU A 174 -0.76 5.24 -1.79
N ALA A 175 0.28 5.65 -2.50
CA ALA A 175 1.56 4.94 -2.51
C ALA A 175 2.74 5.91 -2.42
N LEU A 176 3.87 5.43 -1.89
CA LEU A 176 5.11 6.22 -1.90
C LEU A 176 5.69 6.33 -3.31
N ALA A 177 5.53 5.29 -4.12
CA ALA A 177 6.05 5.31 -5.48
C ALA A 177 5.19 4.51 -6.47
N TYR A 178 5.35 4.85 -7.75
CA TYR A 178 4.69 4.18 -8.87
C TYR A 178 5.69 3.86 -9.98
N THR A 179 5.59 2.66 -10.55
CA THR A 179 6.34 2.27 -11.76
C THR A 179 5.38 2.26 -12.94
N PRO A 180 5.59 3.10 -13.96
CA PRO A 180 4.72 3.11 -15.13
C PRO A 180 4.82 1.79 -15.91
N PRO A 181 3.73 1.38 -16.59
CA PRO A 181 3.79 0.25 -17.52
C PRO A 181 4.79 0.54 -18.63
N GLY A 182 5.73 -0.37 -18.89
CA GLY A 182 6.72 -0.25 -19.97
C GLY A 182 8.01 0.51 -19.63
N GLY A 183 8.20 0.94 -18.41
CA GLY A 183 9.46 1.53 -17.96
C GLY A 183 10.54 0.47 -17.75
N SER A 184 11.36 0.21 -18.76
CA SER A 184 12.68 -0.39 -18.57
C SER A 184 13.50 0.50 -17.63
N THR A 185 14.09 -0.11 -16.64
CA THR A 185 15.08 0.51 -15.73
C THR A 185 16.33 0.85 -16.55
N GLN A 186 16.32 1.91 -17.34
CA GLN A 186 17.54 2.50 -17.84
C GLN A 186 18.03 3.49 -16.78
N GLU A 187 19.04 3.06 -16.05
CA GLU A 187 19.93 3.90 -15.28
C GLU A 187 20.70 4.78 -16.27
N ASN A 188 20.20 5.98 -16.54
CA ASN A 188 21.03 7.05 -17.08
C ASN A 188 21.58 7.84 -15.89
N ASP A 189 22.67 7.33 -15.36
CA ASP A 189 23.60 8.06 -14.49
C ASP A 189 24.39 9.02 -15.39
N HIS A 190 23.81 10.16 -15.70
CA HIS A 190 24.58 11.26 -16.27
C HIS A 190 25.26 12.02 -15.13
N SER A 191 26.43 11.50 -14.74
CA SER A 191 27.48 12.32 -14.14
C SER A 191 27.91 13.37 -15.17
N SER A 192 27.31 14.56 -15.10
CA SER A 192 27.82 15.72 -15.81
C SER A 192 29.02 16.26 -15.03
N SER A 193 30.22 15.86 -15.45
CA SER A 193 31.44 16.61 -15.18
C SER A 193 31.36 17.93 -15.94
N ALA A 194 31.26 19.03 -15.23
CA ALA A 194 31.49 20.35 -15.78
C ALA A 194 32.85 20.82 -15.27
N VAL A 195 33.69 21.16 -16.21
CA VAL A 195 34.97 21.88 -16.13
C VAL A 195 34.76 23.28 -15.56
#